data_36894f9a84aae54e716ce7a97b5b1e12
#
_entry.id   36894f9a84aae54e716ce7a97b5b1e12
#
_cell.length_a   1.000
_cell.length_b   1.000
_cell.length_c   1.000
_cell.angle_alpha   90.00
_cell.angle_beta   90.00
_cell.angle_gamma   90.00
#
_symmetry.space_group_name_H-M   'P 1'
#
loop_
_entity.id
_entity.type
_entity.pdbx_description
1 polymer ?
#
loop_
_entity_poly.entity_id
_entity_poly.type
_entity_poly.pdbx_seq_one_letter_code
_entity_poly.pdbx_strand_id
1 'polypeptide(L)'
;MWFWFSIIALLCWSGSDLFSKIGCREANDKTAHLKMVMAVGIVMGLHACFEIFVNGVEINMQIIMTYLPVSLLYIISMAMGYIGLRYIELSISSPICNSSGALVAIATIAMSGIGDMNAWQLAAIALVAVGVVALGITEATEDDELRAARQQASNHKYAKSLLALLLPIAYCILDAAGTFADSLVLETLNEDSANVAYELTFLAAGLVCGAYVLFVKREKLTPRTEAPKYIGAVC
;
A
#
# COMPACT_ATOMS: atom_id res chain seq x y z
N MET A 1 5.21 23.53 -10.60
CA MET A 1 4.04 22.65 -10.85
C MET A 1 4.09 21.37 -10.04
N TRP A 2 5.24 20.70 -9.90
CA TRP A 2 5.39 19.45 -9.13
C TRP A 2 4.82 19.51 -7.69
N PHE A 3 4.97 20.63 -6.98
CA PHE A 3 4.45 20.79 -5.61
C PHE A 3 2.92 20.60 -5.51
N TRP A 4 2.16 21.17 -6.44
CA TRP A 4 0.70 21.02 -6.45
C TRP A 4 0.28 19.58 -6.77
N PHE A 5 0.98 18.92 -7.69
CA PHE A 5 0.74 17.50 -7.98
C PHE A 5 1.05 16.63 -6.77
N SER A 6 2.11 16.94 -6.00
CA SER A 6 2.42 16.21 -4.76
C SER A 6 1.34 16.38 -3.70
N ILE A 7 0.72 17.57 -3.58
CA ILE A 7 -0.43 17.77 -2.65
C ILE A 7 -1.64 16.97 -3.12
N ILE A 8 -1.96 16.98 -4.41
CA ILE A 8 -3.06 16.19 -4.96
C ILE A 8 -2.82 14.70 -4.70
N ALA A 9 -1.62 14.20 -4.98
CA ALA A 9 -1.26 12.82 -4.72
C ALA A 9 -1.40 12.45 -3.24
N LEU A 10 -0.98 13.35 -2.32
CA LEU A 10 -1.14 13.16 -0.88
C LEU A 10 -2.62 13.04 -0.48
N LEU A 11 -3.48 13.89 -1.04
CA LEU A 11 -4.92 13.86 -0.76
C LEU A 11 -5.58 12.59 -1.30
N CYS A 12 -5.23 12.19 -2.53
CA CYS A 12 -5.70 10.95 -3.14
C CYS A 12 -5.23 9.74 -2.32
N TRP A 13 -3.96 9.69 -1.95
CA TRP A 13 -3.42 8.60 -1.13
C TRP A 13 -4.07 8.50 0.24
N SER A 14 -4.31 9.65 0.89
CA SER A 14 -5.03 9.70 2.16
C SER A 14 -6.48 9.24 2.02
N GLY A 15 -7.14 9.59 0.92
CA GLY A 15 -8.47 9.10 0.55
C GLY A 15 -8.48 7.58 0.35
N SER A 16 -7.50 7.05 -0.39
CA SER A 16 -7.30 5.62 -0.60
C SER A 16 -7.17 4.87 0.74
N ASP A 17 -6.31 5.34 1.63
CA ASP A 17 -6.11 4.77 2.97
C ASP A 17 -7.41 4.74 3.79
N LEU A 18 -8.17 5.85 3.79
CA LEU A 18 -9.42 5.97 4.51
C LEU A 18 -10.47 4.96 3.99
N PHE A 19 -10.69 4.94 2.68
CA PHE A 19 -11.68 4.05 2.08
C PHE A 19 -11.24 2.58 2.14
N SER A 20 -9.96 2.29 2.05
CA SER A 20 -9.40 0.95 2.28
C SER A 20 -9.65 0.48 3.71
N LYS A 21 -9.47 1.37 4.70
CA LYS A 21 -9.82 1.08 6.11
C LYS A 21 -11.30 0.79 6.26
N ILE A 22 -12.17 1.62 5.67
CA ILE A 22 -13.63 1.40 5.69
C ILE A 22 -13.98 0.07 5.02
N GLY A 23 -13.37 -0.24 3.87
CA GLY A 23 -13.59 -1.48 3.12
C GLY A 23 -13.09 -2.74 3.82
N CYS A 24 -12.04 -2.65 4.64
CA CYS A 24 -11.48 -3.77 5.39
C CYS A 24 -12.04 -3.90 6.82
N ARG A 25 -12.88 -2.97 7.26
CA ARG A 25 -13.28 -2.79 8.64
C ARG A 25 -14.26 -3.85 9.17
N GLU A 26 -15.05 -4.51 8.33
CA GLU A 26 -16.06 -5.47 8.78
C GLU A 26 -15.43 -6.73 9.38
N ALA A 27 -15.70 -6.98 10.67
CA ALA A 27 -15.14 -8.13 11.38
C ALA A 27 -15.61 -9.49 10.81
N ASN A 28 -16.82 -9.51 10.23
CA ASN A 28 -17.41 -10.72 9.65
C ASN A 28 -16.88 -11.03 8.24
N ASP A 29 -16.34 -10.04 7.52
CA ASP A 29 -15.75 -10.23 6.21
C ASP A 29 -14.27 -10.67 6.35
N LYS A 30 -14.05 -11.97 6.47
CA LYS A 30 -12.70 -12.55 6.62
C LYS A 30 -11.84 -12.37 5.38
N THR A 31 -12.45 -12.13 4.23
CA THR A 31 -11.78 -11.99 2.93
C THR A 31 -11.69 -10.55 2.45
N ALA A 32 -12.03 -9.57 3.29
CA ALA A 32 -12.03 -8.15 2.93
C ALA A 32 -10.72 -7.67 2.28
N HIS A 33 -9.56 -8.12 2.79
CA HIS A 33 -8.25 -7.82 2.21
C HIS A 33 -8.06 -8.39 0.79
N LEU A 34 -8.57 -9.60 0.51
CA LEU A 34 -8.52 -10.18 -0.84
C LEU A 34 -9.44 -9.45 -1.81
N LYS A 35 -10.62 -9.04 -1.33
CA LYS A 35 -11.55 -8.20 -2.10
C LYS A 35 -10.96 -6.82 -2.37
N MET A 36 -10.13 -6.28 -1.46
CA MET A 36 -9.40 -5.03 -1.69
C MET A 36 -8.37 -5.20 -2.80
N VAL A 37 -7.54 -6.25 -2.76
CA VAL A 37 -6.60 -6.59 -3.84
C VAL A 37 -7.34 -6.77 -5.17
N MET A 38 -8.51 -7.42 -5.15
CA MET A 38 -9.35 -7.57 -6.35
C MET A 38 -9.81 -6.21 -6.90
N ALA A 39 -10.30 -5.31 -6.03
CA ALA A 39 -10.78 -4.00 -6.44
C ALA A 39 -9.64 -3.16 -7.06
N VAL A 40 -8.49 -3.09 -6.40
CA VAL A 40 -7.30 -2.39 -6.90
C VAL A 40 -6.83 -3.00 -8.22
N GLY A 41 -6.74 -4.32 -8.31
CA GLY A 41 -6.33 -5.00 -9.54
C GLY A 41 -7.26 -4.70 -10.73
N ILE A 42 -8.57 -4.64 -10.50
CA ILE A 42 -9.55 -4.30 -11.56
C ILE A 42 -9.37 -2.84 -12.01
N VAL A 43 -9.24 -1.90 -11.08
CA VAL A 43 -9.05 -0.47 -11.40
C VAL A 43 -7.76 -0.25 -12.16
N MET A 44 -6.64 -0.80 -11.67
CA MET A 44 -5.33 -0.72 -12.33
C MET A 44 -5.36 -1.40 -13.71
N GLY A 45 -6.02 -2.54 -13.83
CA GLY A 45 -6.18 -3.23 -15.11
C GLY A 45 -6.97 -2.44 -16.13
N LEU A 46 -8.00 -1.68 -15.71
CA LEU A 46 -8.73 -0.77 -16.60
C LEU A 46 -7.83 0.39 -17.05
N HIS A 47 -7.01 0.95 -16.16
CA HIS A 47 -6.04 1.98 -16.52
C HIS A 47 -4.96 1.44 -17.47
N ALA A 48 -4.41 0.25 -17.21
CA ALA A 48 -3.48 -0.41 -18.13
C ALA A 48 -4.06 -0.59 -19.52
N CYS A 49 -5.34 -0.99 -19.63
CA CYS A 49 -6.01 -1.07 -20.92
C CYS A 49 -6.10 0.29 -21.62
N PHE A 50 -6.39 1.36 -20.87
CA PHE A 50 -6.40 2.71 -21.41
C PHE A 50 -5.02 3.12 -21.93
N GLU A 51 -3.97 2.91 -21.15
CA GLU A 51 -2.60 3.25 -21.56
C GLU A 51 -2.14 2.48 -22.80
N ILE A 52 -2.46 1.19 -22.90
CA ILE A 52 -2.10 0.36 -24.05
C ILE A 52 -2.89 0.78 -25.31
N PHE A 53 -4.23 0.91 -25.21
CA PHE A 53 -5.07 1.07 -26.40
C PHE A 53 -5.28 2.53 -26.82
N VAL A 54 -5.19 3.49 -25.89
CA VAL A 54 -5.40 4.92 -26.19
C VAL A 54 -4.09 5.67 -26.30
N ASN A 55 -3.19 5.48 -25.34
CA ASN A 55 -1.90 6.16 -25.32
C ASN A 55 -0.80 5.40 -26.10
N GLY A 56 -1.05 4.14 -26.49
CA GLY A 56 -0.14 3.36 -27.31
C GLY A 56 1.13 2.94 -26.58
N VAL A 57 1.08 2.76 -25.25
CA VAL A 57 2.22 2.32 -24.45
C VAL A 57 2.64 0.91 -24.88
N GLU A 58 3.90 0.76 -25.23
CA GLU A 58 4.45 -0.52 -25.64
C GLU A 58 4.60 -1.47 -24.45
N ILE A 59 4.02 -2.66 -24.56
CA ILE A 59 4.12 -3.72 -23.58
C ILE A 59 4.41 -5.05 -24.25
N ASN A 60 5.29 -5.83 -23.66
CA ASN A 60 5.58 -7.18 -24.11
C ASN A 60 5.93 -8.07 -22.91
N MET A 61 6.00 -9.38 -23.13
CA MET A 61 6.25 -10.35 -22.06
C MET A 61 7.62 -10.14 -21.39
N GLN A 62 8.62 -9.65 -22.11
CA GLN A 62 9.94 -9.39 -21.56
C GLN A 62 9.88 -8.23 -20.55
N ILE A 63 9.16 -7.13 -20.86
CA ILE A 63 8.95 -5.99 -19.95
C ILE A 63 8.25 -6.48 -18.68
N ILE A 64 7.16 -7.25 -18.84
CA ILE A 64 6.41 -7.80 -17.69
C ILE A 64 7.32 -8.67 -16.82
N MET A 65 8.10 -9.56 -17.39
CA MET A 65 8.98 -10.44 -16.63
C MET A 65 10.15 -9.71 -15.97
N THR A 66 10.66 -8.65 -16.60
CA THR A 66 11.72 -7.82 -16.01
C THR A 66 11.19 -7.05 -14.82
N TYR A 67 9.96 -6.53 -14.89
CA TYR A 67 9.35 -5.77 -13.81
C TYR A 67 8.65 -6.64 -12.75
N LEU A 68 8.40 -7.91 -13.02
CA LEU A 68 7.67 -8.83 -12.14
C LEU A 68 8.20 -8.90 -10.69
N PRO A 69 9.52 -8.94 -10.42
CA PRO A 69 10.01 -8.94 -9.04
C PRO A 69 9.61 -7.69 -8.26
N VAL A 70 9.65 -6.52 -8.89
CA VAL A 70 9.22 -5.24 -8.31
C VAL A 70 7.72 -5.27 -8.03
N SER A 71 6.92 -5.69 -9.03
CA SER A 71 5.48 -5.84 -8.89
C SER A 71 5.10 -6.74 -7.72
N LEU A 72 5.79 -7.87 -7.54
CA LEU A 72 5.51 -8.79 -6.45
C LEU A 72 5.81 -8.19 -5.07
N LEU A 73 6.88 -7.41 -4.94
CA LEU A 73 7.18 -6.70 -3.69
C LEU A 73 6.05 -5.74 -3.33
N TYR A 74 5.58 -4.93 -4.27
CA TYR A 74 4.47 -4.00 -4.06
C TYR A 74 3.13 -4.72 -3.78
N ILE A 75 2.79 -5.77 -4.54
CA ILE A 75 1.54 -6.51 -4.34
C ILE A 75 1.52 -7.17 -2.96
N ILE A 76 2.62 -7.79 -2.53
CA ILE A 76 2.72 -8.43 -1.22
C ILE A 76 2.67 -7.37 -0.12
N SER A 77 3.37 -6.24 -0.27
CA SER A 77 3.32 -5.15 0.71
C SER A 77 1.90 -4.64 0.89
N MET A 78 1.20 -4.31 -0.20
CA MET A 78 -0.18 -3.83 -0.15
C MET A 78 -1.14 -4.85 0.45
N ALA A 79 -1.01 -6.14 0.11
CA ALA A 79 -1.81 -7.20 0.71
C ALA A 79 -1.60 -7.28 2.23
N MET A 80 -0.36 -7.14 2.71
CA MET A 80 -0.05 -7.07 4.15
C MET A 80 -0.63 -5.81 4.80
N GLY A 81 -0.58 -4.67 4.11
CA GLY A 81 -1.22 -3.43 4.55
C GLY A 81 -2.73 -3.61 4.75
N TYR A 82 -3.43 -4.17 3.77
CA TYR A 82 -4.87 -4.43 3.87
C TYR A 82 -5.22 -5.42 4.99
N ILE A 83 -4.38 -6.42 5.25
CA ILE A 83 -4.54 -7.29 6.41
C ILE A 83 -4.34 -6.47 7.70
N GLY A 84 -3.32 -5.63 7.75
CA GLY A 84 -3.02 -4.76 8.90
C GLY A 84 -4.17 -3.83 9.27
N LEU A 85 -4.83 -3.24 8.26
CA LEU A 85 -5.99 -2.36 8.46
C LEU A 85 -7.15 -3.00 9.24
N ARG A 86 -7.20 -4.31 9.35
CA ARG A 86 -8.19 -5.02 10.18
C ARG A 86 -7.88 -4.97 11.66
N TYR A 87 -6.59 -4.87 12.01
CA TYR A 87 -6.10 -5.08 13.37
C TYR A 87 -5.58 -3.81 14.04
N ILE A 88 -5.20 -2.80 13.25
CA ILE A 88 -4.59 -1.56 13.73
C ILE A 88 -5.40 -0.35 13.29
N GLU A 89 -5.37 0.71 14.08
CA GLU A 89 -5.95 2.00 13.71
C GLU A 89 -5.22 2.62 12.52
N LEU A 90 -5.99 3.31 11.67
CA LEU A 90 -5.43 3.99 10.51
C LEU A 90 -4.43 5.08 10.90
N SER A 91 -4.69 5.78 11.99
CA SER A 91 -3.82 6.83 12.56
C SER A 91 -2.41 6.32 12.90
N ILE A 92 -2.25 5.02 13.12
CA ILE A 92 -0.97 4.38 13.43
C ILE A 92 -0.43 3.65 12.20
N SER A 93 -1.28 2.87 11.53
CA SER A 93 -0.87 2.08 10.38
C SER A 93 -0.41 2.94 9.20
N SER A 94 -1.18 3.99 8.84
CA SER A 94 -0.87 4.81 7.66
C SER A 94 0.47 5.54 7.77
N PRO A 95 0.83 6.24 8.87
CA PRO A 95 2.15 6.86 8.99
C PRO A 95 3.30 5.85 8.91
N ILE A 96 3.14 4.65 9.48
CA ILE A 96 4.16 3.61 9.43
C ILE A 96 4.31 3.09 7.99
N CYS A 97 3.22 2.75 7.33
CA CYS A 97 3.22 2.29 5.94
C CYS A 97 3.84 3.34 4.99
N ASN A 98 3.44 4.60 5.14
CA ASN A 98 3.90 5.69 4.28
C ASN A 98 5.30 6.23 4.63
N SER A 99 6.00 5.64 5.61
CA SER A 99 7.39 5.98 5.93
C SER A 99 8.42 5.24 5.06
N SER A 100 7.99 4.41 4.13
CA SER A 100 8.86 3.66 3.20
C SER A 100 9.85 4.56 2.45
N GLY A 101 9.43 5.76 2.06
CA GLY A 101 10.32 6.75 1.43
C GLY A 101 11.54 7.14 2.28
N ALA A 102 11.40 7.19 3.62
CA ALA A 102 12.53 7.41 4.50
C ALA A 102 13.50 6.21 4.52
N LEU A 103 12.98 4.98 4.46
CA LEU A 103 13.81 3.77 4.35
C LEU A 103 14.54 3.72 3.01
N VAL A 104 13.89 4.08 1.90
CA VAL A 104 14.52 4.20 0.58
C VAL A 104 15.67 5.21 0.62
N ALA A 105 15.43 6.38 1.19
CA ALA A 105 16.48 7.41 1.33
C ALA A 105 17.66 6.91 2.17
N ILE A 106 17.41 6.19 3.28
CA ILE A 106 18.46 5.58 4.10
C ILE A 106 19.22 4.53 3.30
N ALA A 107 18.53 3.67 2.55
CA ALA A 107 19.16 2.65 1.70
C ALA A 107 20.04 3.29 0.62
N THR A 108 19.55 4.34 -0.04
CA THR A 108 20.29 5.10 -1.04
C THR A 108 21.55 5.72 -0.44
N ILE A 109 21.45 6.34 0.75
CA ILE A 109 22.62 6.89 1.47
C ILE A 109 23.63 5.80 1.80
N ALA A 110 23.18 4.64 2.23
CA ALA A 110 24.06 3.52 2.59
C ALA A 110 24.83 2.94 1.38
N MET A 111 24.23 2.99 0.18
CA MET A 111 24.84 2.45 -1.05
C MET A 111 25.66 3.49 -1.82
N SER A 112 25.17 4.70 -1.92
CA SER A 112 25.75 5.75 -2.77
C SER A 112 26.42 6.88 -1.97
N GLY A 113 26.35 6.82 -0.64
CA GLY A 113 26.80 7.90 0.25
C GLY A 113 25.76 9.01 0.38
N ILE A 114 26.11 10.04 1.18
CA ILE A 114 25.21 11.18 1.41
C ILE A 114 24.96 11.97 0.11
N GLY A 115 25.91 11.89 -0.84
CA GLY A 115 25.80 12.52 -2.16
C GLY A 115 25.48 14.02 -2.05
N ASP A 116 24.53 14.48 -2.84
CA ASP A 116 24.08 15.88 -2.92
C ASP A 116 22.94 16.21 -1.93
N MET A 117 22.68 15.36 -0.92
CA MET A 117 21.64 15.62 0.07
C MET A 117 22.00 16.81 0.95
N ASN A 118 21.08 17.76 1.03
CA ASN A 118 21.26 18.91 1.89
C ASN A 118 20.80 18.60 3.35
N ALA A 119 21.20 19.47 4.29
CA ALA A 119 20.90 19.31 5.71
C ALA A 119 19.39 19.23 6.01
N TRP A 120 18.55 19.91 5.22
CA TRP A 120 17.09 19.86 5.39
C TRP A 120 16.49 18.53 5.00
N GLN A 121 17.01 17.90 3.96
CA GLN A 121 16.58 16.54 3.55
C GLN A 121 16.96 15.51 4.60
N LEU A 122 18.19 15.58 5.14
CA LEU A 122 18.61 14.69 6.23
C LEU A 122 17.79 14.90 7.51
N ALA A 123 17.48 16.16 7.85
CA ALA A 123 16.62 16.47 8.99
C ALA A 123 15.18 15.94 8.79
N ALA A 124 14.63 16.02 7.57
CA ALA A 124 13.33 15.47 7.25
C ALA A 124 13.29 13.94 7.40
N ILE A 125 14.31 13.22 6.90
CA ILE A 125 14.43 11.76 7.07
C ILE A 125 14.49 11.39 8.55
N ALA A 126 15.32 12.09 9.33
CA ALA A 126 15.43 11.87 10.77
C ALA A 126 14.11 12.13 11.50
N LEU A 127 13.39 13.20 11.13
CA LEU A 127 12.10 13.55 11.72
C LEU A 127 11.03 12.46 11.45
N VAL A 128 10.97 11.93 10.22
CA VAL A 128 10.07 10.82 9.87
C VAL A 128 10.41 9.58 10.68
N ALA A 129 11.70 9.20 10.76
CA ALA A 129 12.13 8.03 11.53
C ALA A 129 11.77 8.17 13.02
N VAL A 130 12.03 9.32 13.64
CA VAL A 130 11.65 9.61 15.03
C VAL A 130 10.13 9.57 15.21
N GLY A 131 9.37 10.14 14.28
CA GLY A 131 7.90 10.13 14.31
C GLY A 131 7.33 8.71 14.29
N VAL A 132 7.83 7.84 13.43
CA VAL A 132 7.39 6.43 13.33
C VAL A 132 7.72 5.65 14.60
N VAL A 133 8.93 5.83 15.15
CA VAL A 133 9.32 5.20 16.42
C VAL A 133 8.43 5.70 17.56
N ALA A 134 8.18 7.00 17.64
CA ALA A 134 7.29 7.58 18.65
C ALA A 134 5.86 7.01 18.57
N LEU A 135 5.31 6.88 17.35
CA LEU A 135 4.00 6.24 17.16
C LEU A 135 3.99 4.77 17.63
N GLY A 136 5.03 4.02 17.29
CA GLY A 136 5.18 2.64 17.75
C GLY A 136 5.24 2.53 19.29
N ILE A 137 5.96 3.42 19.94
CA ILE A 137 6.05 3.48 21.40
C ILE A 137 4.69 3.85 22.01
N THR A 138 4.02 4.86 21.46
CA THR A 138 2.69 5.31 21.93
C THR A 138 1.68 4.17 21.88
N GLU A 139 1.63 3.43 20.78
CA GLU A 139 0.74 2.27 20.66
C GLU A 139 1.10 1.15 21.63
N ALA A 140 2.40 0.87 21.80
CA ALA A 140 2.87 -0.18 22.71
C ALA A 140 2.59 0.13 24.19
N THR A 141 2.56 1.42 24.56
CA THR A 141 2.38 1.90 25.94
C THR A 141 0.97 2.38 26.24
N GLU A 142 0.04 2.26 25.28
CA GLU A 142 -1.33 2.72 25.49
C GLU A 142 -2.03 1.96 26.61
N ASP A 143 -2.77 2.71 27.46
CA ASP A 143 -3.56 2.17 28.55
C ASP A 143 -4.70 1.27 28.05
N ASP A 144 -4.92 0.16 28.77
CA ASP A 144 -5.95 -0.83 28.44
C ASP A 144 -7.37 -0.23 28.48
N GLU A 145 -7.63 0.75 29.37
CA GLU A 145 -8.94 1.41 29.47
C GLU A 145 -9.22 2.27 28.25
N LEU A 146 -8.24 3.06 27.81
CA LEU A 146 -8.35 3.92 26.63
C LEU A 146 -8.51 3.08 25.35
N ARG A 147 -7.78 1.98 25.25
CA ARG A 147 -7.89 1.03 24.13
C ARG A 147 -9.27 0.36 24.10
N ALA A 148 -9.79 -0.05 25.26
CA ALA A 148 -11.11 -0.65 25.37
C ALA A 148 -12.23 0.35 24.98
N ALA A 149 -12.11 1.62 25.39
CA ALA A 149 -13.03 2.68 25.02
C ALA A 149 -13.05 2.92 23.49
N ARG A 150 -11.87 2.94 22.85
CA ARG A 150 -11.76 3.06 21.39
C ARG A 150 -12.33 1.84 20.65
N GLN A 151 -12.12 0.64 21.18
CA GLN A 151 -12.70 -0.59 20.64
C GLN A 151 -14.24 -0.58 20.68
N GLN A 152 -14.82 -0.09 21.76
CA GLN A 152 -16.27 0.06 21.86
C GLN A 152 -16.83 1.09 20.88
N ALA A 153 -16.13 2.21 20.69
CA ALA A 153 -16.54 3.26 19.76
C ALA A 153 -16.44 2.83 18.29
N SER A 154 -15.52 1.92 17.96
CA SER A 154 -15.25 1.52 16.57
C SER A 154 -15.83 0.18 16.15
N ASN A 155 -16.49 -0.58 17.03
CA ASN A 155 -16.95 -1.96 16.81
C ASN A 155 -15.84 -2.92 16.33
N HIS A 156 -14.56 -2.60 16.56
CA HIS A 156 -13.42 -3.38 16.16
C HIS A 156 -12.64 -3.90 17.36
N LYS A 157 -12.39 -5.21 17.36
CA LYS A 157 -11.41 -5.80 18.27
C LYS A 157 -10.03 -5.59 17.65
N TYR A 158 -9.32 -4.55 18.07
CA TYR A 158 -7.90 -4.40 17.75
C TYR A 158 -7.11 -5.48 18.49
N ALA A 159 -6.27 -6.20 17.77
CA ALA A 159 -5.41 -7.17 18.42
C ALA A 159 -4.40 -6.42 19.31
N LYS A 160 -4.44 -6.68 20.61
CA LYS A 160 -3.42 -6.23 21.55
C LYS A 160 -2.17 -7.09 21.35
N SER A 161 -1.37 -6.80 20.34
CA SER A 161 -0.21 -7.60 20.04
C SER A 161 0.80 -6.79 19.23
N LEU A 162 2.06 -6.82 19.66
CA LEU A 162 3.21 -6.44 18.85
C LEU A 162 3.19 -7.12 17.47
N LEU A 163 2.56 -8.30 17.36
CA LEU A 163 2.38 -9.00 16.10
C LEU A 163 1.54 -8.18 15.10
N ALA A 164 0.56 -7.40 15.55
CA ALA A 164 -0.24 -6.55 14.68
C ALA A 164 0.59 -5.39 14.10
N LEU A 165 1.52 -4.82 14.88
CA LEU A 165 2.46 -3.79 14.40
C LEU A 165 3.48 -4.34 13.38
N LEU A 166 3.75 -5.65 13.38
CA LEU A 166 4.63 -6.25 12.38
C LEU A 166 4.06 -6.15 10.95
N LEU A 167 2.74 -6.07 10.80
CA LEU A 167 2.11 -5.96 9.47
C LEU A 167 2.43 -4.63 8.76
N PRO A 168 2.18 -3.45 9.36
CA PRO A 168 2.57 -2.19 8.71
C PRO A 168 4.09 -2.01 8.62
N ILE A 169 4.87 -2.56 9.55
CA ILE A 169 6.34 -2.54 9.46
C ILE A 169 6.81 -3.40 8.28
N ALA A 170 6.27 -4.61 8.12
CA ALA A 170 6.60 -5.47 6.99
C ALA A 170 6.13 -4.86 5.66
N TYR A 171 4.94 -4.24 5.63
CA TYR A 171 4.52 -3.42 4.50
C TYR A 171 5.59 -2.39 4.14
N CYS A 172 5.97 -1.55 5.10
CA CYS A 172 6.92 -0.46 4.92
C CYS A 172 8.29 -0.96 4.37
N ILE A 173 8.79 -2.09 4.90
CA ILE A 173 10.06 -2.67 4.43
C ILE A 173 9.93 -3.21 3.01
N LEU A 174 8.86 -3.94 2.70
CA LEU A 174 8.63 -4.50 1.36
C LEU A 174 8.38 -3.41 0.33
N ASP A 175 7.64 -2.37 0.69
CA ASP A 175 7.37 -1.21 -0.15
C ASP A 175 8.66 -0.42 -0.44
N ALA A 176 9.48 -0.20 0.58
CA ALA A 176 10.79 0.42 0.41
C ALA A 176 11.72 -0.43 -0.48
N ALA A 177 11.72 -1.75 -0.31
CA ALA A 177 12.49 -2.66 -1.17
C ALA A 177 11.96 -2.63 -2.62
N GLY A 178 10.63 -2.57 -2.80
CA GLY A 178 9.98 -2.40 -4.09
C GLY A 178 10.41 -1.10 -4.77
N THR A 179 10.30 0.03 -4.06
CA THR A 179 10.68 1.35 -4.58
C THR A 179 12.17 1.44 -4.92
N PHE A 180 13.01 0.83 -4.11
CA PHE A 180 14.44 0.77 -4.41
C PHE A 180 14.72 -0.10 -5.65
N ALA A 181 14.10 -1.28 -5.75
CA ALA A 181 14.22 -2.16 -6.92
C ALA A 181 13.65 -1.50 -8.18
N ASP A 182 12.54 -0.76 -8.06
CA ASP A 182 11.93 0.03 -9.13
C ASP A 182 12.93 1.03 -9.71
N SER A 183 13.60 1.80 -8.87
CA SER A 183 14.61 2.77 -9.32
C SER A 183 15.73 2.14 -10.15
N LEU A 184 16.14 0.91 -9.82
CA LEU A 184 17.16 0.17 -10.58
C LEU A 184 16.62 -0.35 -11.92
N VAL A 185 15.38 -0.81 -11.96
CA VAL A 185 14.77 -1.34 -13.20
C VAL A 185 14.45 -0.20 -14.17
N LEU A 186 14.07 0.98 -13.69
CA LEU A 186 13.82 2.17 -14.50
C LEU A 186 15.07 2.75 -15.18
N GLU A 187 16.28 2.33 -14.79
CA GLU A 187 17.49 2.63 -15.57
C GLU A 187 17.48 1.93 -16.95
N THR A 188 16.70 0.87 -17.10
CA THR A 188 16.68 0.02 -18.31
C THR A 188 15.33 -0.03 -19.01
N LEU A 189 14.25 0.19 -18.30
CA LEU A 189 12.88 0.20 -18.83
C LEU A 189 12.33 1.62 -18.94
N ASN A 190 11.45 1.82 -19.91
CA ASN A 190 10.63 3.03 -19.99
C ASN A 190 9.62 3.04 -18.83
N GLU A 191 9.43 4.19 -18.20
CA GLU A 191 8.58 4.39 -17.03
C GLU A 191 7.12 4.01 -17.31
N ASP A 192 6.56 4.43 -18.46
CA ASP A 192 5.18 4.12 -18.83
C ASP A 192 4.98 2.62 -19.01
N SER A 193 5.93 1.95 -19.68
CA SER A 193 5.90 0.48 -19.86
C SER A 193 6.05 -0.27 -18.54
N ALA A 194 6.87 0.23 -17.62
CA ALA A 194 7.04 -0.33 -16.28
C ALA A 194 5.74 -0.20 -15.46
N ASN A 195 5.10 0.97 -15.49
CA ASN A 195 3.81 1.20 -14.83
C ASN A 195 2.73 0.27 -15.36
N VAL A 196 2.59 0.14 -16.69
CA VAL A 196 1.63 -0.80 -17.31
C VAL A 196 1.95 -2.24 -16.92
N ALA A 197 3.22 -2.65 -16.86
CA ALA A 197 3.60 -3.99 -16.43
C ALA A 197 3.19 -4.26 -14.96
N TYR A 198 3.37 -3.27 -14.07
CA TYR A 198 2.90 -3.31 -12.69
C TYR A 198 1.39 -3.50 -12.62
N GLU A 199 0.63 -2.67 -13.32
CA GLU A 199 -0.82 -2.68 -13.32
C GLU A 199 -1.40 -4.00 -13.85
N LEU A 200 -0.83 -4.55 -14.92
CA LEU A 200 -1.21 -5.88 -15.45
C LEU A 200 -0.91 -7.00 -14.47
N THR A 201 0.21 -6.92 -13.75
CA THR A 201 0.57 -7.90 -12.72
C THR A 201 -0.41 -7.81 -11.53
N PHE A 202 -0.77 -6.59 -11.14
CA PHE A 202 -1.76 -6.36 -10.09
C PHE A 202 -3.16 -6.84 -10.51
N LEU A 203 -3.54 -6.62 -11.77
CA LEU A 203 -4.76 -7.19 -12.35
C LEU A 203 -4.78 -8.72 -12.22
N ALA A 204 -3.67 -9.38 -12.58
CA ALA A 204 -3.57 -10.83 -12.46
C ALA A 204 -3.74 -11.29 -11.00
N ALA A 205 -3.08 -10.62 -10.04
CA ALA A 205 -3.25 -10.90 -8.62
C ALA A 205 -4.70 -10.66 -8.16
N GLY A 206 -5.32 -9.56 -8.61
CA GLY A 206 -6.72 -9.23 -8.33
C GLY A 206 -7.70 -10.28 -8.85
N LEU A 207 -7.47 -10.78 -10.06
CA LEU A 207 -8.28 -11.85 -10.66
C LEU A 207 -8.13 -13.17 -9.90
N VAL A 208 -6.92 -13.53 -9.47
CA VAL A 208 -6.68 -14.72 -8.64
C VAL A 208 -7.38 -14.59 -7.29
N CYS A 209 -7.27 -13.44 -6.62
CA CYS A 209 -7.97 -13.16 -5.37
C CYS A 209 -9.50 -13.22 -5.56
N GLY A 210 -10.01 -12.60 -6.62
CA GLY A 210 -11.42 -12.61 -6.96
C GLY A 210 -11.95 -14.02 -7.24
N ALA A 211 -11.22 -14.80 -8.03
CA ALA A 211 -11.56 -16.20 -8.29
C ALA A 211 -11.60 -17.01 -6.99
N TYR A 212 -10.63 -16.84 -6.10
CA TYR A 212 -10.61 -17.50 -4.81
C TYR A 212 -11.83 -17.13 -3.94
N VAL A 213 -12.17 -15.84 -3.86
CA VAL A 213 -13.33 -15.35 -3.09
C VAL A 213 -14.65 -15.90 -3.65
N LEU A 214 -14.82 -15.85 -4.97
CA LEU A 214 -16.08 -16.24 -5.62
C LEU A 214 -16.26 -17.76 -5.70
N PHE A 215 -15.22 -18.49 -6.09
CA PHE A 215 -15.36 -19.93 -6.39
C PHE A 215 -14.99 -20.83 -5.20
N VAL A 216 -13.97 -20.45 -4.40
CA VAL A 216 -13.52 -21.26 -3.26
C VAL A 216 -14.27 -20.88 -1.99
N LYS A 217 -14.35 -19.58 -1.67
CA LYS A 217 -15.07 -19.09 -0.50
C LYS A 217 -16.58 -18.98 -0.74
N ARG A 218 -17.01 -18.93 -2.02
CA ARG A 218 -18.42 -18.79 -2.43
C ARG A 218 -19.12 -17.58 -1.80
N GLU A 219 -18.37 -16.51 -1.60
CA GLU A 219 -18.93 -15.29 -1.03
C GLU A 219 -19.65 -14.48 -2.11
N LYS A 220 -20.79 -13.88 -1.73
CA LYS A 220 -21.53 -12.98 -2.61
C LYS A 220 -20.97 -11.57 -2.47
N LEU A 221 -20.61 -10.97 -3.60
CA LEU A 221 -20.23 -9.57 -3.65
C LEU A 221 -21.50 -8.71 -3.62
N THR A 222 -21.62 -7.85 -2.62
CA THR A 222 -22.76 -6.93 -2.50
C THR A 222 -22.27 -5.51 -2.81
N PRO A 223 -22.83 -4.81 -3.82
CA PRO A 223 -22.31 -3.50 -4.24
C PRO A 223 -22.16 -2.50 -3.08
N ARG A 224 -23.07 -2.51 -2.13
CA ARG A 224 -23.04 -1.59 -0.99
C ARG A 224 -21.85 -1.83 -0.05
N THR A 225 -21.46 -3.09 0.18
CA THR A 225 -20.35 -3.44 1.06
C THR A 225 -19.00 -3.35 0.36
N GLU A 226 -19.00 -3.53 -0.97
CA GLU A 226 -17.77 -3.47 -1.78
C GLU A 226 -17.45 -2.06 -2.28
N ALA A 227 -18.42 -1.14 -2.34
CA ALA A 227 -18.21 0.22 -2.84
C ALA A 227 -17.02 0.95 -2.19
N PRO A 228 -16.81 0.91 -0.86
CA PRO A 228 -15.64 1.57 -0.27
C PRO A 228 -14.31 1.06 -0.81
N LYS A 229 -14.21 -0.25 -1.12
CA LYS A 229 -12.99 -0.86 -1.67
C LYS A 229 -12.66 -0.31 -3.05
N TYR A 230 -13.68 -0.17 -3.91
CA TYR A 230 -13.50 0.42 -5.24
C TYR A 230 -13.22 1.92 -5.19
N ILE A 231 -13.85 2.65 -4.27
CA ILE A 231 -13.54 4.08 -4.07
C ILE A 231 -12.08 4.23 -3.62
N GLY A 232 -11.63 3.42 -2.65
CA GLY A 232 -10.24 3.43 -2.21
C GLY A 232 -9.25 3.03 -3.30
N ALA A 233 -9.66 2.18 -4.24
CA ALA A 233 -8.82 1.78 -5.37
C ALA A 233 -8.70 2.86 -6.45
N VAL A 234 -9.68 3.77 -6.56
CA VAL A 234 -9.69 4.87 -7.57
C VAL A 234 -9.00 6.12 -7.04
N CYS A 235 -9.01 6.34 -5.70
CA CYS A 235 -8.32 7.48 -5.09
C CYS A 235 -6.81 7.33 -5.15
#